data_95978a9cec01762b20ea63c794aeac25
#
_entry.id   95978a9cec01762b20ea63c794aeac25
#
_cell.length_a   1.000
_cell.length_b   1.000
_cell.length_c   1.000
_cell.angle_alpha   90.00
_cell.angle_beta   90.00
_cell.angle_gamma   90.00
#
_symmetry.space_group_name_H-M   'P 1'
#
loop_
_entity.id
_entity.type
_entity.pdbx_description
1 polymer ?
#
loop_
_entity_poly.entity_id
_entity_poly.type
_entity_poly.pdbx_seq_one_letter_code
_entity_poly.pdbx_strand_id
1 'polypeptide(L)'
;MNVFSRRLFFTGLFVFGLWIAVYAADMLTLVKELSQIEFVGSKPGASHRGGFKRFTADAAADWGDLSNSNFKIEIDATSLWSDSGGLATHLKNSDFFDVSRYPGITFETTRIELKSASEAVVTGKLTMLGKAVEITVPCKIEVTDGGLKVKSEFKIDRTQWGMTYGKGRVDDEVEVTARFVFGR
;
A
#
# COMPACT_ATOMS: atom_id res chain seq x y z
N MET A 1 -47.75 27.58 66.17
CA MET A 1 -46.45 26.86 66.14
C MET A 1 -46.29 26.27 64.75
N ASN A 2 -45.61 26.98 63.82
CA ASN A 2 -45.46 26.62 62.44
C ASN A 2 -44.11 25.89 62.24
N VAL A 3 -44.21 24.61 61.81
CA VAL A 3 -43.01 23.83 61.45
C VAL A 3 -42.82 23.93 59.94
N PHE A 4 -41.80 24.68 59.51
CA PHE A 4 -41.37 24.76 58.10
C PHE A 4 -40.58 23.50 57.73
N SER A 5 -41.12 22.67 56.88
CA SER A 5 -40.41 21.52 56.28
C SER A 5 -39.58 22.00 55.08
N ARG A 6 -38.24 22.01 55.20
CA ARG A 6 -37.31 22.27 54.10
C ARG A 6 -37.13 20.99 53.25
N ARG A 7 -37.69 20.98 52.05
CA ARG A 7 -37.42 19.95 51.04
C ARG A 7 -36.08 20.28 50.36
N LEU A 8 -35.05 19.44 50.58
CA LEU A 8 -33.82 19.48 49.81
C LEU A 8 -34.10 18.82 48.44
N PHE A 9 -33.96 19.62 47.37
CA PHE A 9 -33.87 19.10 46.02
C PHE A 9 -32.41 18.68 45.76
N PHE A 10 -32.15 17.36 45.66
CA PHE A 10 -30.91 16.82 45.12
C PHE A 10 -30.96 16.87 43.60
N THR A 11 -30.35 17.84 42.98
CA THR A 11 -30.07 17.86 41.51
C THR A 11 -28.89 16.92 41.24
N GLY A 12 -29.17 15.69 40.86
CA GLY A 12 -28.17 14.74 40.40
C GLY A 12 -27.64 15.16 39.03
N LEU A 13 -26.40 15.61 39.00
CA LEU A 13 -25.65 15.87 37.76
C LEU A 13 -25.27 14.52 37.16
N PHE A 14 -26.00 14.05 36.12
CA PHE A 14 -25.61 12.90 35.33
C PHE A 14 -24.51 13.30 34.39
N VAL A 15 -23.25 13.00 34.75
CA VAL A 15 -22.11 13.11 33.85
C VAL A 15 -22.14 11.91 32.89
N PHE A 16 -22.65 12.14 31.69
CA PHE A 16 -22.51 11.17 30.60
C PHE A 16 -21.02 11.14 30.18
N GLY A 17 -20.28 10.17 30.71
CA GLY A 17 -18.94 9.88 30.25
C GLY A 17 -18.98 9.38 28.81
N LEU A 18 -18.51 10.20 27.87
CA LEU A 18 -18.29 9.79 26.49
C LEU A 18 -17.13 8.78 26.48
N TRP A 19 -17.43 7.50 26.39
CA TRP A 19 -16.43 6.46 26.18
C TRP A 19 -16.00 6.52 24.73
N ILE A 20 -14.87 7.19 24.46
CA ILE A 20 -14.21 7.09 23.15
C ILE A 20 -13.51 5.73 23.16
N ALA A 21 -14.05 4.77 22.41
CA ALA A 21 -13.36 3.53 22.14
C ALA A 21 -12.18 3.86 21.21
N VAL A 22 -10.98 3.87 21.77
CA VAL A 22 -9.75 3.91 20.97
C VAL A 22 -9.54 2.48 20.44
N TYR A 23 -9.88 2.27 19.18
CA TYR A 23 -9.51 1.03 18.51
C TYR A 23 -8.01 1.08 18.22
N ALA A 24 -7.25 0.16 18.81
CA ALA A 24 -5.87 -0.04 18.43
C ALA A 24 -5.84 -0.70 17.05
N ALA A 25 -4.98 -0.22 16.17
CA ALA A 25 -4.79 -0.87 14.87
C ALA A 25 -4.18 -2.26 15.06
N ASP A 26 -4.76 -3.27 14.42
CA ASP A 26 -4.27 -4.64 14.45
C ASP A 26 -3.12 -4.79 13.45
N MET A 27 -2.01 -5.35 13.91
CA MET A 27 -0.90 -5.74 13.03
C MET A 27 -1.28 -6.97 12.25
N LEU A 28 -1.21 -6.87 10.92
CA LEU A 28 -1.54 -7.96 10.01
C LEU A 28 -0.28 -8.68 9.53
N THR A 29 -0.41 -9.96 9.29
CA THR A 29 0.67 -10.80 8.75
C THR A 29 0.48 -11.00 7.25
N LEU A 30 1.51 -10.70 6.45
CA LEU A 30 1.50 -10.95 5.00
C LEU A 30 1.51 -12.45 4.70
N VAL A 31 0.53 -12.94 3.95
CA VAL A 31 0.49 -14.30 3.40
C VAL A 31 1.20 -14.29 2.05
N LYS A 32 2.49 -14.61 2.08
CA LYS A 32 3.44 -14.43 0.98
C LYS A 32 3.07 -15.24 -0.26
N GLU A 33 2.60 -16.47 -0.07
CA GLU A 33 2.24 -17.42 -1.13
C GLU A 33 1.02 -16.97 -1.94
N LEU A 34 0.19 -16.10 -1.37
CA LEU A 34 -1.01 -15.54 -2.00
C LEU A 34 -0.82 -14.08 -2.46
N SER A 35 0.39 -13.55 -2.27
CA SER A 35 0.73 -12.16 -2.57
C SER A 35 1.71 -12.07 -3.73
N GLN A 36 1.57 -11.04 -4.56
CA GLN A 36 2.45 -10.85 -5.72
C GLN A 36 2.56 -9.37 -6.10
N ILE A 37 3.70 -9.02 -6.72
CA ILE A 37 3.97 -7.73 -7.34
C ILE A 37 4.54 -8.00 -8.72
N GLU A 38 3.82 -7.54 -9.76
CA GLU A 38 4.17 -7.75 -11.16
C GLU A 38 4.06 -6.43 -11.92
N PHE A 39 4.75 -6.36 -13.04
CA PHE A 39 4.69 -5.24 -13.97
C PHE A 39 4.75 -5.70 -15.43
N VAL A 40 4.24 -4.87 -16.32
CA VAL A 40 4.38 -5.01 -17.76
C VAL A 40 5.04 -3.77 -18.32
N GLY A 41 6.19 -3.94 -18.92
CA GLY A 41 6.88 -2.93 -19.71
C GLY A 41 6.67 -3.19 -21.20
N SER A 42 6.43 -2.13 -21.97
CA SER A 42 6.08 -2.24 -23.39
C SER A 42 7.02 -1.42 -24.29
N LYS A 43 7.02 -1.82 -25.56
CA LYS A 43 7.61 -1.08 -26.67
C LYS A 43 6.81 -1.38 -27.94
N PRO A 44 6.93 -0.61 -29.02
CA PRO A 44 6.22 -0.91 -30.27
C PRO A 44 6.40 -2.36 -30.70
N GLY A 45 5.27 -3.08 -30.78
CA GLY A 45 5.20 -4.48 -31.23
C GLY A 45 5.59 -5.56 -30.20
N ALA A 46 5.91 -5.21 -28.95
CA ALA A 46 6.24 -6.18 -27.91
C ALA A 46 6.00 -5.67 -26.50
N SER A 47 5.65 -6.57 -25.60
CA SER A 47 5.57 -6.33 -24.16
C SER A 47 6.23 -7.47 -23.39
N HIS A 48 6.73 -7.18 -22.21
CA HIS A 48 7.36 -8.16 -21.34
C HIS A 48 6.81 -8.02 -19.93
N ARG A 49 6.49 -9.17 -19.33
CA ARG A 49 6.07 -9.26 -17.93
C ARG A 49 7.27 -9.53 -17.04
N GLY A 50 7.27 -8.88 -15.89
CA GLY A 50 8.24 -9.09 -14.84
C GLY A 50 7.61 -8.89 -13.46
N GLY A 51 8.43 -8.99 -12.42
CA GLY A 51 7.97 -8.79 -11.05
C GLY A 51 9.08 -9.04 -10.06
N PHE A 52 8.71 -9.11 -8.76
CA PHE A 52 9.65 -9.33 -7.68
C PHE A 52 9.24 -10.55 -6.85
N LYS A 53 10.21 -11.43 -6.57
CA LYS A 53 9.97 -12.67 -5.82
C LYS A 53 10.04 -12.48 -4.31
N ARG A 54 10.76 -11.47 -3.84
CA ARG A 54 10.97 -11.20 -2.41
C ARG A 54 10.51 -9.80 -2.08
N PHE A 55 9.55 -9.73 -1.15
CA PHE A 55 9.05 -8.50 -0.55
C PHE A 55 8.48 -8.82 0.83
N THR A 56 8.36 -7.80 1.66
CA THR A 56 7.66 -7.82 2.94
C THR A 56 6.63 -6.70 2.97
N ALA A 57 5.67 -6.79 3.86
CA ALA A 57 4.72 -5.73 4.11
C ALA A 57 4.38 -5.69 5.60
N ASP A 58 4.57 -4.51 6.19
CA ASP A 58 4.04 -4.17 7.50
C ASP A 58 2.69 -3.51 7.28
N ALA A 59 1.65 -4.05 7.91
CA ALA A 59 0.28 -3.57 7.75
C ALA A 59 -0.37 -3.43 9.13
N ALA A 60 -0.89 -2.26 9.43
CA ALA A 60 -1.69 -1.98 10.61
C ALA A 60 -3.09 -1.55 10.17
N ALA A 61 -4.10 -2.37 10.46
CA ALA A 61 -5.48 -2.13 10.08
C ALA A 61 -6.31 -1.61 11.25
N ASP A 62 -6.96 -0.47 11.06
CA ASP A 62 -8.02 0.01 11.94
C ASP A 62 -9.36 -0.52 11.40
N TRP A 63 -9.91 -1.55 12.04
CA TRP A 63 -11.16 -2.18 11.62
C TRP A 63 -12.39 -1.31 11.87
N GLY A 64 -12.27 -0.28 12.71
CA GLY A 64 -13.33 0.71 12.93
C GLY A 64 -13.42 1.71 11.78
N ASP A 65 -12.26 2.07 11.21
CA ASP A 65 -12.15 2.94 10.04
C ASP A 65 -10.84 2.63 9.28
N LEU A 66 -10.94 1.88 8.20
CA LEU A 66 -9.79 1.51 7.38
C LEU A 66 -9.05 2.72 6.78
N SER A 67 -9.63 3.92 6.78
CA SER A 67 -8.90 5.13 6.37
C SER A 67 -7.76 5.52 7.31
N ASN A 68 -7.80 5.04 8.56
CA ASN A 68 -6.75 5.22 9.56
C ASN A 68 -5.67 4.11 9.51
N SER A 69 -5.82 3.15 8.60
CA SER A 69 -4.83 2.07 8.41
C SER A 69 -3.57 2.59 7.75
N ASN A 70 -2.47 1.86 7.92
CA ASN A 70 -1.23 2.16 7.22
C ASN A 70 -0.56 0.88 6.70
N PHE A 71 0.20 1.02 5.60
CA PHE A 71 0.94 -0.05 4.97
C PHE A 71 2.32 0.45 4.57
N LYS A 72 3.32 -0.36 4.87
CA LYS A 72 4.68 -0.18 4.37
C LYS A 72 5.08 -1.47 3.65
N ILE A 73 5.49 -1.35 2.39
CA ILE A 73 5.93 -2.46 1.56
C ILE A 73 7.41 -2.26 1.26
N GLU A 74 8.21 -3.30 1.49
CA GLU A 74 9.63 -3.31 1.15
C GLU A 74 9.90 -4.43 0.15
N ILE A 75 10.46 -4.08 -1.00
CA ILE A 75 10.72 -4.99 -2.12
C ILE A 75 12.22 -5.12 -2.30
N ASP A 76 12.71 -6.35 -2.34
CA ASP A 76 14.09 -6.65 -2.74
C ASP A 76 14.19 -6.64 -4.27
N ALA A 77 14.73 -5.55 -4.82
CA ALA A 77 14.90 -5.34 -6.26
C ALA A 77 15.84 -6.40 -6.88
N THR A 78 16.74 -7.01 -6.11
CA THR A 78 17.62 -8.08 -6.61
C THR A 78 16.85 -9.34 -6.96
N SER A 79 15.63 -9.51 -6.43
CA SER A 79 14.72 -10.62 -6.69
C SER A 79 13.92 -10.50 -7.99
N LEU A 80 14.17 -9.44 -8.77
CA LEU A 80 13.49 -9.17 -10.03
C LEU A 80 13.61 -10.36 -10.99
N TRP A 81 12.49 -10.71 -11.59
CA TRP A 81 12.37 -11.70 -12.65
C TRP A 81 11.68 -11.09 -13.88
N SER A 82 11.83 -11.72 -15.04
CA SER A 82 11.06 -11.42 -16.26
C SER A 82 10.78 -12.71 -17.02
N ASP A 83 9.79 -12.66 -17.91
CA ASP A 83 9.47 -13.72 -18.88
C ASP A 83 10.62 -13.98 -19.89
N SER A 84 11.62 -13.11 -19.92
CA SER A 84 12.85 -13.25 -20.66
C SER A 84 14.07 -13.14 -19.75
N GLY A 85 14.89 -14.21 -19.68
CA GLY A 85 16.06 -14.25 -18.80
C GLY A 85 17.11 -13.19 -19.12
N GLY A 86 17.34 -12.89 -20.39
CA GLY A 86 18.23 -11.82 -20.83
C GLY A 86 17.72 -10.45 -20.41
N LEU A 87 16.42 -10.22 -20.50
CA LEU A 87 15.79 -8.99 -20.06
C LEU A 87 15.86 -8.84 -18.54
N ALA A 88 15.64 -9.91 -17.77
CA ALA A 88 15.76 -9.86 -16.31
C ALA A 88 17.14 -9.39 -15.86
N THR A 89 18.21 -9.84 -16.53
CA THR A 89 19.59 -9.39 -16.27
C THR A 89 19.75 -7.92 -16.63
N HIS A 90 19.23 -7.48 -17.77
CA HIS A 90 19.33 -6.08 -18.22
C HIS A 90 18.55 -5.14 -17.29
N LEU A 91 17.34 -5.53 -16.88
CA LEU A 91 16.54 -4.72 -15.93
C LEU A 91 17.25 -4.51 -14.58
N LYS A 92 18.13 -5.41 -14.16
CA LYS A 92 18.91 -5.27 -12.92
C LYS A 92 20.07 -4.30 -13.03
N ASN A 93 20.51 -3.94 -14.25
CA ASN A 93 21.65 -3.07 -14.47
C ASN A 93 21.30 -1.59 -14.27
N SER A 94 22.34 -0.74 -14.35
CA SER A 94 22.26 0.72 -14.17
C SER A 94 21.35 1.44 -15.17
N ASP A 95 21.01 0.80 -16.30
CA ASP A 95 20.07 1.33 -17.28
C ASP A 95 18.62 1.39 -16.74
N PHE A 96 18.31 0.54 -15.74
CA PHE A 96 16.96 0.41 -15.17
C PHE A 96 17.00 0.48 -13.64
N PHE A 97 16.95 -0.67 -12.95
CA PHE A 97 16.78 -0.69 -11.48
C PHE A 97 18.09 -0.50 -10.71
N ASP A 98 19.26 -0.64 -11.36
CA ASP A 98 20.58 -0.51 -10.72
C ASP A 98 20.64 -1.20 -9.35
N VAL A 99 20.25 -2.48 -9.32
CA VAL A 99 20.03 -3.22 -8.07
C VAL A 99 21.28 -3.38 -7.22
N SER A 100 22.46 -3.19 -7.81
CA SER A 100 23.73 -3.19 -7.08
C SER A 100 23.88 -1.95 -6.18
N ARG A 101 23.33 -0.82 -6.60
CA ARG A 101 23.37 0.44 -5.87
C ARG A 101 22.08 0.69 -5.09
N TYR A 102 20.95 0.25 -5.62
CA TYR A 102 19.63 0.44 -5.06
C TYR A 102 18.88 -0.90 -4.90
N PRO A 103 19.29 -1.74 -3.95
CA PRO A 103 18.72 -3.08 -3.80
C PRO A 103 17.28 -3.09 -3.26
N GLY A 104 16.79 -1.98 -2.74
CA GLY A 104 15.47 -1.85 -2.14
C GLY A 104 14.56 -0.88 -2.88
N ILE A 105 13.27 -1.26 -2.97
CA ILE A 105 12.16 -0.39 -3.38
C ILE A 105 11.20 -0.35 -2.21
N THR A 106 10.67 0.82 -1.84
CA THR A 106 9.71 0.94 -0.75
C THR A 106 8.47 1.69 -1.17
N PHE A 107 7.32 1.29 -0.64
CA PHE A 107 6.09 2.06 -0.71
C PHE A 107 5.58 2.29 0.70
N GLU A 108 5.33 3.56 1.06
CA GLU A 108 4.79 3.94 2.36
C GLU A 108 3.51 4.75 2.16
N THR A 109 2.41 4.25 2.73
CA THR A 109 1.11 4.93 2.69
C THR A 109 1.18 6.26 3.43
N THR A 110 0.64 7.30 2.81
CA THR A 110 0.46 8.61 3.44
C THR A 110 -1.01 8.94 3.69
N ARG A 111 -1.92 8.35 2.87
CA ARG A 111 -3.36 8.58 2.96
C ARG A 111 -4.15 7.43 2.34
N ILE A 112 -5.27 7.08 2.95
CA ILE A 112 -6.25 6.15 2.42
C ILE A 112 -7.61 6.85 2.36
N GLU A 113 -8.24 6.83 1.20
CA GLU A 113 -9.62 7.28 1.00
C GLU A 113 -10.49 6.09 0.63
N LEU A 114 -11.45 5.74 1.48
CA LEU A 114 -12.46 4.75 1.14
C LEU A 114 -13.45 5.37 0.15
N LYS A 115 -13.68 4.71 -0.97
CA LYS A 115 -14.70 5.11 -1.95
C LYS A 115 -15.99 4.30 -1.77
N SER A 116 -15.86 3.06 -1.28
CA SER A 116 -16.95 2.16 -0.93
C SER A 116 -16.44 1.11 0.09
N ALA A 117 -17.28 0.15 0.45
CA ALA A 117 -16.87 -0.97 1.29
C ALA A 117 -15.82 -1.89 0.63
N SER A 118 -15.66 -1.83 -0.71
CA SER A 118 -14.76 -2.69 -1.49
C SER A 118 -13.74 -1.92 -2.34
N GLU A 119 -13.71 -0.60 -2.24
CA GLU A 119 -12.82 0.25 -3.05
C GLU A 119 -12.20 1.35 -2.21
N ALA A 120 -10.91 1.56 -2.41
CA ALA A 120 -10.15 2.63 -1.80
C ALA A 120 -9.20 3.28 -2.83
N VAL A 121 -8.78 4.49 -2.52
CA VAL A 121 -7.68 5.16 -3.19
C VAL A 121 -6.59 5.38 -2.15
N VAL A 122 -5.41 4.81 -2.41
CA VAL A 122 -4.25 4.88 -1.50
C VAL A 122 -3.23 5.83 -2.10
N THR A 123 -2.88 6.87 -1.38
CA THR A 123 -1.76 7.76 -1.70
C THR A 123 -0.56 7.37 -0.86
N GLY A 124 0.62 7.34 -1.46
CA GLY A 124 1.83 6.96 -0.75
C GLY A 124 3.10 7.34 -1.50
N LYS A 125 4.24 7.23 -0.82
CA LYS A 125 5.56 7.49 -1.37
C LYS A 125 6.17 6.19 -1.89
N LEU A 126 6.34 6.10 -3.21
CA LEU A 126 7.10 5.03 -3.85
C LEU A 126 8.55 5.49 -4.04
N THR A 127 9.47 4.79 -3.39
CA THR A 127 10.91 5.09 -3.49
C THR A 127 11.59 4.02 -4.34
N MET A 128 12.20 4.44 -5.44
CA MET A 128 13.05 3.63 -6.32
C MET A 128 14.27 4.44 -6.73
N LEU A 129 15.40 3.80 -6.98
CA LEU A 129 16.65 4.47 -7.40
C LEU A 129 17.04 5.63 -6.47
N GLY A 130 16.75 5.52 -5.17
CA GLY A 130 17.02 6.56 -4.19
C GLY A 130 16.11 7.79 -4.28
N LYS A 131 15.08 7.79 -5.15
CA LYS A 131 14.16 8.90 -5.32
C LYS A 131 12.75 8.51 -4.86
N ALA A 132 12.18 9.30 -3.98
CA ALA A 132 10.79 9.17 -3.53
C ALA A 132 9.86 10.03 -4.41
N VAL A 133 8.79 9.42 -4.90
CA VAL A 133 7.73 10.10 -5.66
C VAL A 133 6.39 9.71 -5.02
N GLU A 134 5.53 10.69 -4.80
CA GLU A 134 4.17 10.42 -4.35
C GLU A 134 3.32 9.92 -5.51
N ILE A 135 2.65 8.79 -5.30
CA ILE A 135 1.74 8.18 -6.26
C ILE A 135 0.38 7.92 -5.61
N THR A 136 -0.65 7.86 -6.45
CA THR A 136 -2.01 7.52 -6.04
C THR A 136 -2.45 6.26 -6.75
N VAL A 137 -2.90 5.28 -5.98
CA VAL A 137 -3.13 3.90 -6.42
C VAL A 137 -4.57 3.50 -6.12
N PRO A 138 -5.38 3.14 -7.13
CA PRO A 138 -6.70 2.57 -6.90
C PRO A 138 -6.57 1.15 -6.35
N CYS A 139 -7.36 0.83 -5.33
CA CYS A 139 -7.33 -0.46 -4.67
C CYS A 139 -8.74 -1.05 -4.58
N LYS A 140 -8.86 -2.33 -4.91
CA LYS A 140 -9.99 -3.16 -4.50
C LYS A 140 -9.63 -3.84 -3.20
N ILE A 141 -10.53 -3.77 -2.23
CA ILE A 141 -10.36 -4.35 -0.90
C ILE A 141 -11.45 -5.37 -0.61
N GLU A 142 -11.09 -6.44 0.07
CA GLU A 142 -11.99 -7.47 0.56
C GLU A 142 -11.64 -7.76 2.01
N VAL A 143 -12.52 -7.36 2.93
CA VAL A 143 -12.39 -7.70 4.35
C VAL A 143 -13.04 -9.06 4.57
N THR A 144 -12.32 -9.97 5.22
CA THR A 144 -12.79 -11.31 5.58
C THR A 144 -12.58 -11.54 7.07
N ASP A 145 -13.20 -12.59 7.64
CA ASP A 145 -12.99 -12.97 9.03
C ASP A 145 -11.52 -13.30 9.32
N GLY A 146 -10.79 -13.78 8.30
CA GLY A 146 -9.37 -14.14 8.39
C GLY A 146 -8.40 -12.98 8.10
N GLY A 147 -8.85 -11.79 7.70
CA GLY A 147 -7.96 -10.68 7.39
C GLY A 147 -8.41 -9.78 6.23
N LEU A 148 -7.45 -9.31 5.46
CA LEU A 148 -7.64 -8.31 4.41
C LEU A 148 -6.98 -8.76 3.09
N LYS A 149 -7.70 -8.63 1.97
CA LYS A 149 -7.12 -8.75 0.64
C LYS A 149 -7.15 -7.38 -0.05
N VAL A 150 -6.04 -7.03 -0.68
CA VAL A 150 -5.89 -5.79 -1.44
C VAL A 150 -5.40 -6.13 -2.84
N LYS A 151 -6.10 -5.65 -3.87
CA LYS A 151 -5.68 -5.74 -5.26
C LYS A 151 -5.61 -4.35 -5.86
N SER A 152 -4.54 -4.08 -6.60
CA SER A 152 -4.33 -2.83 -7.29
C SER A 152 -3.80 -3.06 -8.70
N GLU A 153 -4.31 -2.30 -9.66
CA GLU A 153 -3.85 -2.24 -11.04
C GLU A 153 -3.75 -0.75 -11.41
N PHE A 154 -2.55 -0.32 -11.75
CA PHE A 154 -2.25 1.09 -12.01
C PHE A 154 -1.05 1.23 -12.94
N LYS A 155 -0.77 2.46 -13.36
CA LYS A 155 0.36 2.79 -14.23
C LYS A 155 1.28 3.79 -13.55
N ILE A 156 2.56 3.68 -13.82
CA ILE A 156 3.58 4.63 -13.39
C ILE A 156 4.41 5.06 -14.59
N ASP A 157 4.84 6.30 -14.60
CA ASP A 157 5.88 6.78 -15.51
C ASP A 157 7.25 6.53 -14.87
N ARG A 158 7.98 5.53 -15.39
CA ARG A 158 9.29 5.10 -14.89
C ARG A 158 10.33 6.20 -14.91
N THR A 159 10.17 7.18 -15.77
CA THR A 159 11.14 8.29 -15.92
C THR A 159 11.13 9.23 -14.72
N GLN A 160 10.07 9.23 -13.93
CA GLN A 160 9.97 9.99 -12.70
C GLN A 160 11.03 9.58 -11.68
N TRP A 161 11.51 8.32 -11.74
CA TRP A 161 12.60 7.83 -10.90
C TRP A 161 13.97 7.86 -11.60
N GLY A 162 14.03 8.37 -12.83
CA GLY A 162 15.28 8.47 -13.59
C GLY A 162 15.59 7.28 -14.51
N MET A 163 14.66 6.34 -14.68
CA MET A 163 14.79 5.24 -15.65
C MET A 163 14.56 5.76 -17.07
N THR A 164 15.55 6.37 -17.68
CA THR A 164 15.45 7.02 -19.01
C THR A 164 15.99 6.19 -20.16
N TYR A 165 16.53 5.00 -19.88
CA TYR A 165 17.06 4.13 -20.95
C TYR A 165 15.96 3.80 -21.97
N GLY A 166 16.35 3.81 -23.24
CA GLY A 166 15.45 3.50 -24.36
C GLY A 166 14.34 4.55 -24.59
N LYS A 167 14.49 5.79 -24.09
CA LYS A 167 13.51 6.86 -24.31
C LYS A 167 13.16 7.00 -25.78
N GLY A 168 11.83 7.02 -26.08
CA GLY A 168 11.31 7.05 -27.45
C GLY A 168 11.30 5.67 -28.16
N ARG A 169 11.83 4.60 -27.53
CA ARG A 169 11.81 3.22 -28.04
C ARG A 169 11.18 2.23 -27.05
N VAL A 170 11.21 2.54 -25.78
CA VAL A 170 10.55 1.80 -24.70
C VAL A 170 9.56 2.76 -24.07
N ASP A 171 8.34 2.31 -23.85
CA ASP A 171 7.29 3.15 -23.28
C ASP A 171 7.70 3.65 -21.89
N ASP A 172 7.44 4.92 -21.63
CA ASP A 172 7.74 5.53 -20.32
C ASP A 172 6.73 5.04 -19.26
N GLU A 173 5.52 4.70 -19.71
CA GLU A 173 4.47 4.16 -18.85
C GLU A 173 4.63 2.64 -18.66
N VAL A 174 4.55 2.19 -17.40
CA VAL A 174 4.65 0.79 -16.99
C VAL A 174 3.38 0.43 -16.23
N GLU A 175 2.72 -0.67 -16.62
CA GLU A 175 1.57 -1.21 -15.91
C GLU A 175 2.05 -2.02 -14.71
N VAL A 176 1.42 -1.81 -13.56
CA VAL A 176 1.74 -2.50 -12.30
C VAL A 176 0.49 -3.21 -11.78
N THR A 177 0.65 -4.46 -11.41
CA THR A 177 -0.35 -5.25 -10.68
C THR A 177 0.24 -5.66 -9.33
N ALA A 178 -0.42 -5.27 -8.25
CA ALA A 178 -0.07 -5.69 -6.90
C ALA A 178 -1.26 -6.41 -6.26
N ARG A 179 -0.99 -7.54 -5.62
CA ARG A 179 -1.96 -8.28 -4.82
C ARG A 179 -1.32 -8.62 -3.49
N PHE A 180 -2.02 -8.28 -2.42
CA PHE A 180 -1.60 -8.62 -1.07
C PHE A 180 -2.74 -9.32 -0.34
N VAL A 181 -2.39 -10.38 0.38
CA VAL A 181 -3.28 -11.08 1.29
C VAL A 181 -2.65 -11.01 2.67
N PHE A 182 -3.41 -10.50 3.62
CA PHE A 182 -3.00 -10.37 5.01
C PHE A 182 -3.90 -11.23 5.89
N GLY A 183 -3.30 -11.97 6.81
CA GLY A 183 -3.95 -12.67 7.91
C GLY A 183 -3.94 -11.82 9.19
N ARG A 184 -4.93 -12.06 10.04
CA ARG A 184 -4.96 -11.55 11.43
C ARG A 184 -4.03 -12.33 12.33
#